data_460ae8d0aa8068f205db0c4130703197
#
_entry.id   460ae8d0aa8068f205db0c4130703197
#
_cell.length_a   1.000
_cell.length_b   1.000
_cell.length_c   1.000
_cell.angle_alpha   90.00
_cell.angle_beta   90.00
_cell.angle_gamma   90.00
#
_symmetry.space_group_name_H-M   'P 1'
#
loop_
_entity.id
_entity.type
_entity.pdbx_description
1 polymer ?
#
loop_
_entity_poly.entity_id
_entity_poly.type
_entity_poly.pdbx_seq_one_letter_code
_entity_poly.pdbx_strand_id
1 'polypeptide(L)'
;MKNLFKKTEFMLGVTKYKNLPEDVGSEVLLAGRSNAGKSSALNALTENPKLARISKTPGRTTEINFFGVNESLKLVDLPGYGFAKSSYHKRKDWAPLLEEYFAKRESLKAVVIFMDIRHPLKDSDRDMIGLCNSSDVPFIPVLTKGDKLSNNQKFKAVAEVNKKMKGCEAITVSSKDLKGFDRLSKSILGFC
;
A
#
# COMPACT_ATOMS: atom_id res chain seq x y z
N MET A 1 -13.49 -18.35 -6.35
CA MET A 1 -13.75 -17.03 -7.01
C MET A 1 -12.58 -16.73 -7.93
N LYS A 2 -12.81 -16.29 -9.18
CA LYS A 2 -11.72 -15.82 -10.04
C LYS A 2 -11.07 -14.59 -9.37
N ASN A 3 -9.74 -14.55 -9.32
CA ASN A 3 -9.02 -13.40 -8.79
C ASN A 3 -9.23 -12.19 -9.73
N LEU A 4 -10.03 -11.22 -9.29
CA LEU A 4 -10.33 -10.00 -10.06
C LEU A 4 -9.06 -9.21 -10.39
N PHE A 5 -8.06 -9.25 -9.50
CA PHE A 5 -6.81 -8.52 -9.67
C PHE A 5 -5.87 -9.10 -10.72
N LYS A 6 -6.14 -10.30 -11.25
CA LYS A 6 -5.27 -10.96 -12.24
C LYS A 6 -5.15 -10.19 -13.57
N LYS A 7 -6.16 -9.40 -13.91
CA LYS A 7 -6.19 -8.57 -15.13
C LYS A 7 -5.60 -7.18 -14.93
N THR A 8 -5.01 -6.92 -13.76
CA THR A 8 -4.44 -5.60 -13.44
C THR A 8 -3.31 -5.26 -14.41
N GLU A 9 -3.37 -4.06 -14.97
CA GLU A 9 -2.39 -3.54 -15.93
C GLU A 9 -1.85 -2.18 -15.47
N PHE A 10 -0.60 -1.90 -15.79
CA PHE A 10 -0.03 -0.57 -15.56
C PHE A 10 -0.68 0.45 -16.50
N MET A 11 -1.10 1.58 -15.93
CA MET A 11 -1.70 2.68 -16.69
C MET A 11 -0.68 3.79 -16.96
N LEU A 12 -0.21 4.45 -15.90
CA LEU A 12 0.72 5.58 -15.99
C LEU A 12 1.44 5.83 -14.66
N GLY A 13 2.58 6.55 -14.74
CA GLY A 13 3.30 7.10 -13.60
C GLY A 13 3.15 8.62 -13.55
N VAL A 14 2.93 9.19 -12.37
CA VAL A 14 2.63 10.62 -12.18
C VAL A 14 3.53 11.25 -11.13
N THR A 15 4.03 12.46 -11.41
CA THR A 15 4.85 13.26 -10.49
C THR A 15 4.19 14.58 -10.07
N LYS A 16 3.10 14.99 -10.74
CA LYS A 16 2.38 16.25 -10.47
C LYS A 16 0.89 16.01 -10.43
N TYR A 17 0.18 16.66 -9.51
CA TYR A 17 -1.28 16.52 -9.33
C TYR A 17 -2.08 16.73 -10.62
N LYS A 18 -1.75 17.75 -11.39
CA LYS A 18 -2.42 18.07 -12.67
C LYS A 18 -2.36 16.98 -13.73
N ASN A 19 -1.45 16.01 -13.59
CA ASN A 19 -1.27 14.90 -14.52
C ASN A 19 -1.96 13.61 -14.02
N LEU A 20 -2.71 13.68 -12.91
CA LEU A 20 -3.49 12.55 -12.42
C LEU A 20 -4.55 12.18 -13.46
N PRO A 21 -4.93 10.89 -13.53
CA PRO A 21 -6.06 10.49 -14.37
C PRO A 21 -7.36 11.09 -13.85
N GLU A 22 -8.40 11.03 -14.65
CA GLU A 22 -9.73 11.50 -14.26
C GLU A 22 -10.16 10.93 -12.91
N ASP A 23 -10.77 11.79 -12.07
CA ASP A 23 -11.18 11.47 -10.70
C ASP A 23 -12.51 10.72 -10.66
N VAL A 24 -12.51 9.49 -11.18
CA VAL A 24 -13.69 8.64 -11.30
C VAL A 24 -13.42 7.22 -10.79
N GLY A 25 -14.47 6.55 -10.31
CA GLY A 25 -14.41 5.21 -9.78
C GLY A 25 -13.81 5.16 -8.36
N SER A 26 -13.10 4.09 -8.07
CA SER A 26 -12.47 3.84 -6.76
C SER A 26 -10.96 3.70 -6.92
N GLU A 27 -10.22 4.37 -6.06
CA GLU A 27 -8.77 4.28 -5.96
C GLU A 27 -8.38 3.75 -4.59
N VAL A 28 -7.57 2.69 -4.56
CA VAL A 28 -6.98 2.14 -3.35
C VAL A 28 -5.48 2.37 -3.38
N LEU A 29 -5.04 3.21 -2.45
CA LEU A 29 -3.65 3.63 -2.35
C LEU A 29 -2.81 2.52 -1.67
N LEU A 30 -1.67 2.18 -2.25
CA LEU A 30 -0.72 1.22 -1.71
C LEU A 30 0.46 1.97 -1.12
N ALA A 31 0.54 2.01 0.18
CA ALA A 31 1.55 2.72 0.96
C ALA A 31 2.45 1.74 1.71
N GLY A 32 3.69 2.12 1.98
CA GLY A 32 4.59 1.30 2.76
C GLY A 32 6.03 1.80 2.68
N ARG A 33 6.80 1.48 3.70
CA ARG A 33 8.23 1.83 3.73
C ARG A 33 8.97 1.11 2.62
N SER A 34 10.09 1.70 2.20
CA SER A 34 11.03 1.00 1.34
C SER A 34 11.40 -0.36 1.95
N ASN A 35 11.36 -1.41 1.13
CA ASN A 35 11.57 -2.81 1.53
C ASN A 35 10.52 -3.40 2.50
N ALA A 36 9.38 -2.75 2.72
CA ALA A 36 8.25 -3.33 3.45
C ALA A 36 7.58 -4.50 2.72
N GLY A 37 7.92 -4.75 1.46
CA GLY A 37 7.34 -5.84 0.67
C GLY A 37 6.13 -5.43 -0.17
N LYS A 38 5.86 -4.12 -0.33
CA LYS A 38 4.73 -3.57 -1.09
C LYS A 38 4.69 -4.08 -2.54
N SER A 39 5.76 -3.92 -3.33
CA SER A 39 5.80 -4.38 -4.72
C SER A 39 5.67 -5.91 -4.84
N SER A 40 6.26 -6.66 -3.90
CA SER A 40 6.08 -8.12 -3.86
C SER A 40 4.64 -8.51 -3.54
N ALA A 41 3.98 -7.76 -2.65
CA ALA A 41 2.59 -7.98 -2.30
C ALA A 41 1.66 -7.63 -3.48
N LEU A 42 1.92 -6.52 -4.18
CA LEU A 42 1.17 -6.14 -5.39
C LEU A 42 1.28 -7.22 -6.46
N ASN A 43 2.49 -7.70 -6.75
CA ASN A 43 2.70 -8.78 -7.72
C ASN A 43 2.01 -10.08 -7.31
N ALA A 44 2.00 -10.42 -6.02
CA ALA A 44 1.31 -11.60 -5.51
C ALA A 44 -0.22 -11.45 -5.57
N LEU A 45 -0.76 -10.27 -5.21
CA LEU A 45 -2.19 -9.96 -5.29
C LEU A 45 -2.73 -10.09 -6.72
N THR A 46 -1.93 -9.63 -7.69
CA THR A 46 -2.29 -9.61 -9.11
C THR A 46 -1.90 -10.89 -9.85
N GLU A 47 -1.22 -11.83 -9.19
CA GLU A 47 -0.63 -13.03 -9.83
C GLU A 47 0.27 -12.68 -11.04
N ASN A 48 0.85 -11.48 -11.05
CA ASN A 48 1.73 -11.00 -12.10
C ASN A 48 3.10 -10.59 -11.51
N PRO A 49 4.13 -11.43 -11.58
CA PRO A 49 5.43 -11.17 -10.96
C PRO A 49 6.22 -10.02 -11.59
N LYS A 50 5.77 -9.51 -12.75
CA LYS A 50 6.42 -8.44 -13.50
C LYS A 50 5.65 -7.11 -13.47
N LEU A 51 4.48 -7.06 -12.84
CA LEU A 51 3.63 -5.86 -12.83
C LEU A 51 4.33 -4.69 -12.15
N ALA A 52 4.76 -4.88 -10.90
CA ALA A 52 5.54 -3.88 -10.19
C ALA A 52 7.03 -4.28 -10.15
N ARG A 53 7.91 -3.34 -10.44
CA ARG A 53 9.35 -3.57 -10.34
C ARG A 53 9.78 -3.72 -8.89
N ILE A 54 10.32 -4.88 -8.54
CA ILE A 54 10.92 -5.13 -7.24
C ILE A 54 12.34 -4.60 -7.27
N SER A 55 12.59 -3.43 -6.65
CA SER A 55 13.94 -2.87 -6.54
C SER A 55 14.53 -3.15 -5.16
N LYS A 56 15.78 -3.64 -5.14
CA LYS A 56 16.57 -3.74 -3.91
C LYS A 56 17.19 -2.38 -3.53
N THR A 57 17.26 -1.45 -4.46
CA THR A 57 17.82 -0.11 -4.26
C THR A 57 16.71 0.86 -3.87
N PRO A 58 16.76 1.43 -2.66
CA PRO A 58 15.72 2.35 -2.18
C PRO A 58 15.72 3.68 -2.94
N GLY A 59 14.52 4.29 -3.07
CA GLY A 59 14.36 5.64 -3.59
C GLY A 59 14.52 5.78 -5.11
N ARG A 60 14.32 4.71 -5.87
CA ARG A 60 14.38 4.75 -7.35
C ARG A 60 13.08 5.26 -7.97
N THR A 61 11.94 5.04 -7.32
CA THR A 61 10.63 5.48 -7.81
C THR A 61 10.27 6.79 -7.13
N THR A 62 10.07 7.83 -7.90
CA THR A 62 9.59 9.15 -7.47
C THR A 62 8.16 9.41 -7.95
N GLU A 63 7.61 8.50 -8.72
CA GLU A 63 6.29 8.58 -9.33
C GLU A 63 5.26 7.79 -8.54
N ILE A 64 4.04 8.31 -8.51
CA ILE A 64 2.84 7.57 -8.11
C ILE A 64 2.39 6.76 -9.32
N ASN A 65 2.33 5.44 -9.19
CA ASN A 65 1.99 4.54 -10.29
C ASN A 65 0.55 4.08 -10.20
N PHE A 66 -0.21 4.24 -11.27
CA PHE A 66 -1.59 3.79 -11.39
C PHE A 66 -1.65 2.46 -12.12
N PHE A 67 -2.46 1.56 -11.57
CA PHE A 67 -2.74 0.24 -12.13
C PHE A 67 -4.26 0.03 -12.22
N GLY A 68 -4.78 -0.19 -13.42
CA GLY A 68 -6.19 -0.48 -13.65
C GLY A 68 -6.49 -1.94 -13.33
N VAL A 69 -7.43 -2.18 -12.43
CA VAL A 69 -7.94 -3.53 -12.13
C VAL A 69 -9.12 -3.86 -13.03
N ASN A 70 -10.01 -2.91 -13.20
CA ASN A 70 -11.16 -2.91 -14.10
C ASN A 70 -11.58 -1.44 -14.41
N GLU A 71 -12.73 -1.23 -15.03
CA GLU A 71 -13.22 0.09 -15.41
C GLU A 71 -13.46 1.03 -14.20
N SER A 72 -13.73 0.49 -13.02
CA SER A 72 -14.10 1.26 -11.83
C SER A 72 -13.06 1.25 -10.71
N LEU A 73 -12.09 0.32 -10.72
CA LEU A 73 -11.10 0.17 -9.64
C LEU A 73 -9.67 0.34 -10.15
N LYS A 74 -8.94 1.22 -9.49
CA LYS A 74 -7.51 1.45 -9.68
C LYS A 74 -6.74 1.15 -8.38
N LEU A 75 -5.59 0.49 -8.49
CA LEU A 75 -4.58 0.44 -7.43
C LEU A 75 -3.55 1.54 -7.69
N VAL A 76 -3.17 2.27 -6.65
CA VAL A 76 -2.28 3.43 -6.76
C VAL A 76 -1.04 3.20 -5.90
N ASP A 77 0.08 2.89 -6.52
CA ASP A 77 1.33 2.53 -5.84
C ASP A 77 2.17 3.76 -5.53
N LEU A 78 2.32 4.09 -4.25
CA LEU A 78 3.17 5.19 -3.78
C LEU A 78 4.65 4.81 -3.80
N PRO A 79 5.56 5.78 -4.00
CA PRO A 79 6.97 5.61 -3.68
C PRO A 79 7.16 5.12 -2.25
N GLY A 80 8.09 4.17 -2.05
CA GLY A 80 8.41 3.69 -0.70
C GLY A 80 9.00 4.80 0.17
N TYR A 81 8.41 5.06 1.33
CA TYR A 81 8.88 6.07 2.28
C TYR A 81 9.88 5.52 3.32
N GLY A 82 10.42 6.38 4.16
CA GLY A 82 11.21 5.99 5.36
C GLY A 82 12.69 5.72 5.16
N PHE A 83 13.32 6.18 4.08
CA PHE A 83 14.77 6.05 3.89
C PHE A 83 15.51 7.33 4.34
N ALA A 84 16.27 7.23 5.45
CA ALA A 84 16.82 8.38 6.19
C ALA A 84 17.91 9.18 5.45
N LYS A 85 18.66 8.60 4.52
CA LYS A 85 19.84 9.26 3.90
C LYS A 85 19.62 9.87 2.52
N SER A 86 18.56 9.53 1.80
CA SER A 86 18.27 10.12 0.48
C SER A 86 16.95 10.90 0.45
N SER A 87 16.25 11.00 1.58
CA SER A 87 14.82 11.25 1.58
C SER A 87 14.39 12.69 1.86
N TYR A 88 15.25 13.57 2.39
CA TYR A 88 14.83 14.94 2.66
C TYR A 88 14.55 15.72 1.37
N HIS A 89 15.41 15.61 0.36
CA HIS A 89 15.16 16.24 -0.94
C HIS A 89 14.06 15.53 -1.74
N LYS A 90 13.99 14.18 -1.70
CA LYS A 90 12.98 13.41 -2.44
C LYS A 90 11.59 13.42 -1.80
N ARG A 91 11.47 13.62 -0.48
CA ARG A 91 10.19 13.90 0.19
C ARG A 91 9.59 15.22 -0.29
N LYS A 92 10.42 16.24 -0.55
CA LYS A 92 9.95 17.52 -1.10
C LYS A 92 9.28 17.39 -2.47
N ASP A 93 9.63 16.35 -3.24
CA ASP A 93 9.13 16.21 -4.61
C ASP A 93 7.73 15.59 -4.68
N TRP A 94 7.40 14.64 -3.80
CA TRP A 94 6.10 13.95 -3.85
C TRP A 94 5.18 14.19 -2.64
N ALA A 95 5.69 14.71 -1.53
CA ALA A 95 4.86 15.01 -0.36
C ALA A 95 3.75 16.04 -0.67
N PRO A 96 4.02 17.15 -1.41
CA PRO A 96 2.95 18.08 -1.80
C PRO A 96 1.88 17.40 -2.68
N LEU A 97 2.30 16.52 -3.58
CA LEU A 97 1.37 15.75 -4.41
C LEU A 97 0.47 14.84 -3.54
N LEU A 98 1.06 14.20 -2.52
CA LEU A 98 0.32 13.32 -1.61
C LEU A 98 -0.66 14.10 -0.74
N GLU A 99 -0.25 15.24 -0.18
CA GLU A 99 -1.12 16.13 0.60
C GLU A 99 -2.32 16.61 -0.24
N GLU A 100 -2.06 17.05 -1.46
CA GLU A 100 -3.10 17.47 -2.39
C GLU A 100 -4.01 16.32 -2.80
N TYR A 101 -3.45 15.11 -2.99
CA TYR A 101 -4.17 13.87 -3.29
C TYR A 101 -5.16 13.52 -2.16
N PHE A 102 -4.69 13.52 -0.91
CA PHE A 102 -5.57 13.23 0.24
C PHE A 102 -6.63 14.31 0.47
N ALA A 103 -6.32 15.58 0.15
CA ALA A 103 -7.24 16.69 0.37
C ALA A 103 -8.34 16.80 -0.70
N LYS A 104 -8.08 16.36 -1.94
CA LYS A 104 -8.95 16.69 -3.08
C LYS A 104 -9.48 15.48 -3.85
N ARG A 105 -8.83 14.28 -3.70
CA ARG A 105 -9.15 13.13 -4.55
C ARG A 105 -10.39 12.39 -4.06
N GLU A 106 -11.50 12.55 -4.75
CA GLU A 106 -12.80 11.95 -4.38
C GLU A 106 -12.83 10.43 -4.64
N SER A 107 -12.10 9.96 -5.65
CA SER A 107 -11.97 8.52 -5.95
C SER A 107 -11.11 7.76 -4.92
N LEU A 108 -10.34 8.43 -4.05
CA LEU A 108 -9.59 7.76 -2.98
C LEU A 108 -10.55 7.16 -1.94
N LYS A 109 -10.64 5.83 -1.90
CA LYS A 109 -11.55 5.11 -0.99
C LYS A 109 -10.87 4.47 0.21
N ALA A 110 -9.62 4.04 0.07
CA ALA A 110 -8.87 3.44 1.16
C ALA A 110 -7.36 3.46 0.91
N VAL A 111 -6.60 3.27 1.98
CA VAL A 111 -5.13 3.10 1.93
C VAL A 111 -4.74 1.74 2.48
N VAL A 112 -4.00 0.94 1.73
CA VAL A 112 -3.36 -0.29 2.22
C VAL A 112 -1.97 0.07 2.71
N ILE A 113 -1.70 -0.11 4.00
CA ILE A 113 -0.41 0.23 4.62
C ILE A 113 0.39 -1.05 4.85
N PHE A 114 1.40 -1.28 4.01
CA PHE A 114 2.28 -2.45 4.09
C PHE A 114 3.41 -2.24 5.10
N MET A 115 3.50 -3.12 6.08
CA MET A 115 4.52 -3.13 7.13
C MET A 115 5.20 -4.49 7.21
N ASP A 116 6.52 -4.53 7.37
CA ASP A 116 7.22 -5.79 7.66
C ASP A 116 6.78 -6.31 9.05
N ILE A 117 6.24 -7.52 9.12
CA ILE A 117 5.70 -8.11 10.36
C ILE A 117 6.71 -8.16 11.51
N ARG A 118 8.01 -8.19 11.22
CA ARG A 118 9.08 -8.23 12.21
C ARG A 118 9.30 -6.87 12.89
N HIS A 119 8.91 -5.78 12.22
CA HIS A 119 9.15 -4.40 12.68
C HIS A 119 8.00 -3.49 12.23
N PRO A 120 6.75 -3.74 12.65
CA PRO A 120 5.60 -2.93 12.27
C PRO A 120 5.59 -1.60 13.03
N LEU A 121 4.76 -0.67 12.60
CA LEU A 121 4.46 0.61 13.27
C LEU A 121 5.71 1.46 13.53
N LYS A 122 6.63 1.52 12.59
CA LYS A 122 7.72 2.50 12.62
C LYS A 122 7.17 3.92 12.44
N ASP A 123 7.94 4.93 12.79
CA ASP A 123 7.49 6.33 12.79
C ASP A 123 6.85 6.73 11.46
N SER A 124 7.47 6.39 10.32
CA SER A 124 6.91 6.67 9.00
C SER A 124 5.62 5.89 8.67
N ASP A 125 5.38 4.73 9.29
CA ASP A 125 4.11 4.02 9.18
C ASP A 125 3.04 4.76 9.99
N ARG A 126 3.41 5.27 11.17
CA ARG A 126 2.53 6.10 12.03
C ARG A 126 2.20 7.43 11.38
N ASP A 127 3.17 8.07 10.69
CA ASP A 127 2.93 9.31 9.93
C ASP A 127 1.86 9.07 8.86
N MET A 128 1.93 7.95 8.11
CA MET A 128 0.93 7.60 7.09
C MET A 128 -0.45 7.32 7.73
N ILE A 129 -0.49 6.60 8.85
CA ILE A 129 -1.73 6.36 9.61
C ILE A 129 -2.31 7.68 10.11
N GLY A 130 -1.45 8.57 10.60
CA GLY A 130 -1.85 9.92 11.02
C GLY A 130 -2.48 10.72 9.88
N LEU A 131 -1.90 10.65 8.69
CA LEU A 131 -2.45 11.29 7.49
C LEU A 131 -3.82 10.71 7.11
N CYS A 132 -3.98 9.37 7.12
CA CYS A 132 -5.26 8.73 6.88
C CYS A 132 -6.33 9.22 7.87
N ASN A 133 -5.99 9.26 9.17
CA ASN A 133 -6.91 9.69 10.22
C ASN A 133 -7.29 11.17 10.11
N SER A 134 -6.33 12.05 9.79
CA SER A 134 -6.57 13.49 9.65
C SER A 134 -7.38 13.85 8.40
N SER A 135 -7.36 12.98 7.39
CA SER A 135 -8.10 13.15 6.13
C SER A 135 -9.38 12.31 6.07
N ASP A 136 -9.75 11.63 7.16
CA ASP A 136 -10.90 10.72 7.25
C ASP A 136 -10.91 9.62 6.16
N VAL A 137 -9.73 9.16 5.75
CA VAL A 137 -9.57 8.10 4.76
C VAL A 137 -9.36 6.76 5.46
N PRO A 138 -10.22 5.75 5.22
CA PRO A 138 -10.06 4.42 5.78
C PRO A 138 -8.73 3.78 5.39
N PHE A 139 -8.17 2.92 6.25
CA PHE A 139 -6.95 2.19 5.91
C PHE A 139 -6.98 0.74 6.35
N ILE A 140 -6.22 -0.10 5.64
CA ILE A 140 -6.05 -1.53 5.89
C ILE A 140 -4.60 -1.77 6.30
N PRO A 141 -4.30 -2.09 7.57
CA PRO A 141 -2.96 -2.47 7.99
C PRO A 141 -2.60 -3.87 7.49
N VAL A 142 -1.51 -4.00 6.74
CA VAL A 142 -1.05 -5.27 6.17
C VAL A 142 0.35 -5.60 6.66
N LEU A 143 0.49 -6.74 7.34
CA LEU A 143 1.75 -7.26 7.82
C LEU A 143 2.34 -8.24 6.80
N THR A 144 3.36 -7.80 6.08
CA THR A 144 4.05 -8.57 5.04
C THR A 144 5.08 -9.55 5.63
N LYS A 145 5.62 -10.42 4.78
CA LYS A 145 6.68 -11.37 5.13
C LYS A 145 6.29 -12.32 6.27
N GLY A 146 5.02 -12.73 6.30
CA GLY A 146 4.50 -13.66 7.30
C GLY A 146 5.28 -14.99 7.37
N ASP A 147 5.96 -15.39 6.28
CA ASP A 147 6.85 -16.55 6.24
C ASP A 147 8.09 -16.45 7.16
N LYS A 148 8.42 -15.26 7.64
CA LYS A 148 9.60 -15.02 8.49
C LYS A 148 9.35 -15.25 9.99
N LEU A 149 8.11 -15.52 10.39
CA LEU A 149 7.74 -15.74 11.78
C LEU A 149 6.97 -17.05 11.95
N SER A 150 7.12 -17.69 13.11
CA SER A 150 6.28 -18.82 13.52
C SER A 150 4.83 -18.36 13.75
N ASN A 151 3.87 -19.29 13.79
CA ASN A 151 2.47 -18.96 13.99
C ASN A 151 2.20 -18.20 15.30
N ASN A 152 2.86 -18.59 16.39
CA ASN A 152 2.75 -17.90 17.68
C ASN A 152 3.31 -16.46 17.61
N GLN A 153 4.42 -16.25 16.93
CA GLN A 153 5.01 -14.93 16.74
C GLN A 153 4.12 -14.04 15.86
N LYS A 154 3.53 -14.60 14.78
CA LYS A 154 2.55 -13.88 13.94
C LYS A 154 1.35 -13.42 14.76
N PHE A 155 0.79 -14.33 15.56
CA PHE A 155 -0.36 -14.02 16.40
C PHE A 155 -0.05 -12.86 17.37
N LYS A 156 1.11 -12.91 18.04
CA LYS A 156 1.55 -11.83 18.93
C LYS A 156 1.72 -10.49 18.18
N ALA A 157 2.36 -10.51 17.01
CA ALA A 157 2.58 -9.30 16.21
C ALA A 157 1.26 -8.68 15.75
N VAL A 158 0.30 -9.49 15.27
CA VAL A 158 -1.04 -9.04 14.89
C VAL A 158 -1.77 -8.44 16.09
N ALA A 159 -1.77 -9.13 17.25
CA ALA A 159 -2.43 -8.66 18.45
C ALA A 159 -1.85 -7.32 18.95
N GLU A 160 -0.52 -7.16 18.89
CA GLU A 160 0.13 -5.90 19.25
C GLU A 160 -0.27 -4.75 18.32
N VAL A 161 -0.30 -5.00 17.00
CA VAL A 161 -0.71 -4.00 16.02
C VAL A 161 -2.18 -3.63 16.23
N ASN A 162 -3.08 -4.61 16.36
CA ASN A 162 -4.51 -4.37 16.58
C ASN A 162 -4.78 -3.59 17.89
N LYS A 163 -4.01 -3.87 18.95
CA LYS A 163 -4.11 -3.12 20.22
C LYS A 163 -3.78 -1.64 20.04
N LYS A 164 -2.80 -1.32 19.18
CA LYS A 164 -2.37 0.06 18.92
C LYS A 164 -3.25 0.78 17.89
N MET A 165 -3.96 0.02 17.07
CA MET A 165 -4.81 0.51 15.97
C MET A 165 -6.28 0.17 16.26
N LYS A 166 -6.88 0.88 17.23
CA LYS A 166 -8.28 0.67 17.61
C LYS A 166 -9.21 0.77 16.39
N GLY A 167 -10.03 -0.25 16.17
CA GLY A 167 -11.02 -0.29 15.09
C GLY A 167 -10.50 -0.88 13.76
N CYS A 168 -9.21 -1.23 13.65
CA CYS A 168 -8.63 -1.87 12.46
C CYS A 168 -8.11 -3.26 12.79
N GLU A 169 -8.32 -4.21 11.89
CA GLU A 169 -7.77 -5.56 12.01
C GLU A 169 -6.65 -5.79 10.98
N ALA A 170 -5.42 -6.03 11.47
CA ALA A 170 -4.28 -6.24 10.61
C ALA A 170 -4.38 -7.57 9.85
N ILE A 171 -4.04 -7.54 8.56
CA ILE A 171 -4.00 -8.70 7.68
C ILE A 171 -2.55 -9.13 7.52
N THR A 172 -2.25 -10.41 7.78
CA THR A 172 -0.92 -10.96 7.51
C THR A 172 -0.88 -11.57 6.11
N VAL A 173 0.14 -11.21 5.33
CA VAL A 173 0.38 -11.77 3.99
C VAL A 173 1.80 -12.30 3.84
N SER A 174 1.97 -13.30 2.98
CA SER A 174 3.28 -13.81 2.57
C SER A 174 3.30 -13.97 1.04
N SER A 175 4.10 -13.15 0.37
CA SER A 175 4.30 -13.27 -1.08
C SER A 175 5.11 -14.51 -1.46
N LYS A 176 5.81 -15.15 -0.52
CA LYS A 176 6.52 -16.40 -0.73
C LYS A 176 5.56 -17.59 -0.85
N ASP A 177 4.59 -17.65 0.07
CA ASP A 177 3.66 -18.78 0.22
C ASP A 177 2.28 -18.44 -0.37
N LEU A 178 2.10 -17.23 -0.90
CA LEU A 178 0.84 -16.67 -1.45
C LEU A 178 -0.32 -16.70 -0.43
N LYS A 179 -0.02 -16.63 0.88
CA LYS A 179 -1.02 -16.68 1.94
C LYS A 179 -1.53 -15.29 2.30
N GLY A 180 -2.81 -15.21 2.67
CA GLY A 180 -3.47 -13.99 3.16
C GLY A 180 -4.00 -13.04 2.08
N PHE A 181 -3.70 -13.29 0.81
CA PHE A 181 -4.13 -12.42 -0.30
C PHE A 181 -5.64 -12.50 -0.59
N ASP A 182 -6.30 -13.64 -0.33
CA ASP A 182 -7.75 -13.74 -0.44
C ASP A 182 -8.46 -12.79 0.54
N ARG A 183 -7.95 -12.68 1.77
CA ARG A 183 -8.48 -11.76 2.78
C ARG A 183 -8.20 -10.31 2.38
N LEU A 184 -6.98 -10.01 1.93
CA LEU A 184 -6.61 -8.68 1.45
C LEU A 184 -7.48 -8.26 0.26
N SER A 185 -7.67 -9.14 -0.73
CA SER A 185 -8.53 -8.90 -1.90
C SER A 185 -9.96 -8.54 -1.49
N LYS A 186 -10.56 -9.32 -0.58
CA LYS A 186 -11.91 -9.05 -0.06
C LYS A 186 -11.98 -7.71 0.66
N SER A 187 -10.98 -7.37 1.48
CA SER A 187 -10.95 -6.10 2.20
C SER A 187 -10.81 -4.91 1.25
N ILE A 188 -9.99 -5.01 0.20
CA ILE A 188 -9.89 -3.96 -0.83
C ILE A 188 -11.23 -3.77 -1.54
N LEU A 189 -11.86 -4.88 -1.98
CA LEU A 189 -13.15 -4.83 -2.69
C LEU A 189 -14.31 -4.33 -1.82
N GLY A 190 -14.18 -4.37 -0.51
CA GLY A 190 -15.17 -3.81 0.42
C GLY A 190 -15.25 -2.28 0.41
N PHE A 191 -14.28 -1.59 -0.19
CA PHE A 191 -14.24 -0.13 -0.33
C PHE A 191 -14.60 0.37 -1.75
N CYS A 192 -14.98 -0.54 -2.66
CA CYS A 192 -15.17 -0.24 -4.09
C CYS A 192 -16.64 -0.33 -4.52
#